data_9f6d32246c689481d0456bda9053944b
#
_entry.id   9f6d32246c689481d0456bda9053944b
#
_cell.length_a   1.000
_cell.length_b   1.000
_cell.length_c   1.000
_cell.angle_alpha   90.00
_cell.angle_beta   90.00
_cell.angle_gamma   90.00
#
_symmetry.space_group_name_H-M   'P 1'
#
loop_
_entity.id
_entity.type
_entity.pdbx_description
1 polymer ?
#
loop_
_entity_poly.entity_id
_entity_poly.type
_entity_poly.pdbx_seq_one_letter_code
_entity_poly.pdbx_strand_id
1 'polypeptide(L)'
;MRRTRKGKTRMKVSAEAGLNAALRQLPDGPPESGGILGGRDQTVTDIVLDKGRIGGRPCSYTPDVAFLNREIKRWAEKGLRFMGVFHVHFGGAEALSEGDRNYIARIMDAMPEGYDRLYFPVVVMPERRVVVYQAVRTNEKIEIKRDEIEYQGGN
;
A
#
# COMPACT_ATOMS: atom_id res chain seq x y z
N MET A 1 17.80 -15.75 -27.19
CA MET A 1 16.64 -14.97 -26.97
C MET A 1 16.62 -14.31 -25.61
N ARG A 2 16.21 -13.08 -25.61
CA ARG A 2 16.20 -12.37 -24.39
C ARG A 2 15.04 -12.78 -23.53
N ARG A 3 15.34 -13.18 -22.34
CA ARG A 3 14.32 -13.52 -21.43
C ARG A 3 13.61 -12.26 -20.93
N THR A 4 12.33 -12.19 -21.11
CA THR A 4 11.60 -11.05 -20.57
C THR A 4 11.46 -11.21 -19.06
N ARG A 5 11.27 -10.12 -18.37
CA ARG A 5 11.08 -10.16 -16.96
C ARG A 5 9.62 -10.28 -16.62
N LYS A 6 9.03 -11.33 -17.15
CA LYS A 6 7.63 -11.54 -16.92
C LYS A 6 7.35 -11.63 -15.43
N GLY A 7 6.30 -11.01 -15.04
CA GLY A 7 5.88 -11.05 -13.65
C GLY A 7 6.65 -10.12 -12.75
N LYS A 8 7.76 -9.55 -13.24
CA LYS A 8 8.44 -8.58 -12.45
C LYS A 8 7.84 -7.22 -12.75
N THR A 9 6.86 -6.87 -11.96
CA THR A 9 6.20 -5.57 -12.07
C THR A 9 6.73 -4.68 -10.98
N ARG A 10 6.62 -3.39 -11.17
CA ARG A 10 7.03 -2.42 -10.19
C ARG A 10 5.84 -1.57 -9.82
N MET A 11 5.80 -1.12 -8.58
CA MET A 11 4.79 -0.17 -8.19
C MET A 11 5.17 1.19 -8.76
N LYS A 12 4.42 1.64 -9.74
CA LYS A 12 4.67 2.92 -10.38
C LYS A 12 4.03 4.02 -9.55
N VAL A 13 4.81 5.05 -9.25
CA VAL A 13 4.32 6.17 -8.45
C VAL A 13 4.62 7.45 -9.21
N SER A 14 3.60 8.25 -9.45
CA SER A 14 3.78 9.51 -10.16
C SER A 14 4.25 10.60 -9.20
N ALA A 15 4.85 11.64 -9.75
CA ALA A 15 5.29 12.77 -8.95
C ALA A 15 4.12 13.44 -8.24
N GLU A 16 2.95 13.45 -8.86
CA GLU A 16 1.78 14.09 -8.26
C GLU A 16 1.26 13.36 -7.01
N ALA A 17 1.67 12.12 -6.80
CA ALA A 17 1.27 11.39 -5.60
C ALA A 17 1.85 12.00 -4.33
N GLY A 18 2.96 12.71 -4.44
CA GLY A 18 3.57 13.36 -3.29
C GLY A 18 4.13 12.38 -2.28
N LEU A 19 4.73 11.30 -2.73
CA LEU A 19 5.19 10.24 -1.83
C LEU A 19 6.15 10.77 -0.76
N ASN A 20 7.14 11.57 -1.15
CA ASN A 20 8.10 12.06 -0.18
C ASN A 20 7.45 12.96 0.86
N ALA A 21 6.51 13.80 0.44
CA ALA A 21 5.79 14.64 1.38
C ALA A 21 4.94 13.80 2.33
N ALA A 22 4.31 12.77 1.81
CA ALA A 22 3.51 11.88 2.63
C ALA A 22 4.37 11.17 3.66
N LEU A 23 5.54 10.69 3.26
CA LEU A 23 6.45 10.01 4.18
C LEU A 23 6.88 10.91 5.32
N ARG A 24 7.11 12.19 5.04
CA ARG A 24 7.52 13.14 6.09
C ARG A 24 6.42 13.41 7.09
N GLN A 25 5.16 13.20 6.71
CA GLN A 25 4.04 13.45 7.61
C GLN A 25 3.71 12.31 8.54
N LEU A 26 4.31 11.14 8.30
CA LEU A 26 4.01 9.97 9.13
C LEU A 26 4.63 10.14 10.53
N PRO A 27 3.87 9.83 11.59
CA PRO A 27 4.44 9.84 12.92
C PRO A 27 5.58 8.84 13.03
N ASP A 28 6.60 9.20 13.80
CA ASP A 28 7.77 8.33 13.94
C ASP A 28 7.72 7.51 15.23
N GLY A 29 6.59 7.50 15.91
CA GLY A 29 6.38 6.68 17.09
C GLY A 29 5.02 6.00 17.06
N PRO A 30 4.81 5.00 17.96
CA PRO A 30 3.55 4.25 17.99
C PRO A 30 2.35 5.13 18.30
N PRO A 31 1.16 4.70 17.92
CA PRO A 31 0.89 3.45 17.22
C PRO A 31 1.28 3.53 15.73
N GLU A 32 1.36 2.37 15.09
CA GLU A 32 1.65 2.34 13.66
C GLU A 32 0.52 3.03 12.90
N SER A 33 0.90 3.75 11.89
CA SER A 33 -0.06 4.42 11.03
C SER A 33 0.00 3.80 9.64
N GLY A 34 -0.84 4.27 8.75
CA GLY A 34 -0.90 3.74 7.41
C GLY A 34 -1.72 4.63 6.50
N GLY A 35 -2.29 4.02 5.48
CA GLY A 35 -3.13 4.75 4.55
C GLY A 35 -3.43 3.94 3.31
N ILE A 36 -3.96 4.62 2.30
CA ILE A 36 -4.35 3.96 1.07
C ILE A 36 -3.72 4.66 -0.13
N LEU A 37 -3.56 3.86 -1.17
CA LEU A 37 -3.00 4.29 -2.45
C LEU A 37 -4.09 4.22 -3.51
N GLY A 38 -4.17 5.23 -4.35
CA GLY A 38 -5.08 5.24 -5.47
C GLY A 38 -4.39 5.75 -6.71
N GLY A 39 -5.01 5.53 -7.86
CA GLY A 39 -4.41 5.99 -9.08
C GLY A 39 -5.17 5.58 -10.31
N ARG A 40 -4.52 5.70 -11.44
CA ARG A 40 -5.07 5.32 -12.75
C ARG A 40 -3.95 4.81 -13.63
N ASP A 41 -4.33 3.97 -14.60
CA ASP A 41 -3.37 3.40 -15.54
C ASP A 41 -2.23 2.70 -14.83
N GLN A 42 -2.56 2.01 -13.73
CA GLN A 42 -1.61 1.23 -12.95
C GLN A 42 -0.50 2.08 -12.31
N THR A 43 -0.73 3.37 -12.18
CA THR A 43 0.23 4.28 -11.54
C THR A 43 -0.43 4.92 -10.33
N VAL A 44 0.27 4.91 -9.20
CA VAL A 44 -0.20 5.56 -7.98
C VAL A 44 -0.08 7.07 -8.16
N THR A 45 -1.21 7.75 -8.05
CA THR A 45 -1.27 9.19 -8.20
C THR A 45 -1.75 9.89 -6.94
N ASP A 46 -2.34 9.14 -6.01
CA ASP A 46 -2.95 9.70 -4.81
C ASP A 46 -2.62 8.85 -3.62
N ILE A 47 -2.29 9.50 -2.52
CA ILE A 47 -1.97 8.82 -1.26
C ILE A 47 -2.76 9.53 -0.16
N VAL A 48 -3.50 8.74 0.63
CA VAL A 48 -4.25 9.29 1.77
C VAL A 48 -3.71 8.66 3.04
N LEU A 49 -3.27 9.49 3.96
CA LEU A 49 -2.75 9.04 5.24
C LEU A 49 -3.88 8.75 6.21
N ASP A 50 -3.71 7.73 7.02
CA ASP A 50 -4.67 7.35 8.04
C ASP A 50 -3.91 7.11 9.33
N LYS A 51 -4.30 7.83 10.36
CA LYS A 51 -3.68 7.67 11.68
C LYS A 51 -4.18 6.43 12.40
N GLY A 52 -5.19 5.78 11.83
CA GLY A 52 -5.76 4.60 12.43
C GLY A 52 -6.86 4.93 13.43
N ARG A 53 -7.40 3.88 14.04
CA ARG A 53 -8.48 4.04 15.00
C ARG A 53 -7.92 4.37 16.38
N ILE A 54 -8.59 5.27 17.05
CA ILE A 54 -8.29 5.59 18.43
C ILE A 54 -8.61 4.35 19.26
N GLY A 55 -7.68 3.96 20.15
CA GLY A 55 -7.87 2.78 20.98
C GLY A 55 -7.44 1.48 20.35
N GLY A 56 -6.83 1.54 19.17
CA GLY A 56 -6.25 0.36 18.55
C GLY A 56 -4.99 -0.09 19.28
N ARG A 57 -4.43 -1.21 18.84
CA ARG A 57 -3.23 -1.76 19.44
C ARG A 57 -2.06 -0.81 19.25
N PRO A 58 -1.26 -0.56 20.29
CA PRO A 58 -0.16 0.41 20.17
C PRO A 58 0.93 0.01 19.18
N CYS A 59 1.10 -1.27 18.94
CA CYS A 59 2.19 -1.75 18.10
C CYS A 59 1.72 -2.23 16.74
N SER A 60 0.51 -1.88 16.34
CA SER A 60 0.02 -2.27 15.03
C SER A 60 -0.90 -1.20 14.48
N TYR A 61 -1.00 -1.21 13.15
CA TYR A 61 -1.87 -0.29 12.46
C TYR A 61 -3.30 -0.83 12.50
N THR A 62 -4.22 -0.04 13.01
CA THR A 62 -5.64 -0.39 13.00
C THR A 62 -6.33 0.63 12.11
N PRO A 63 -6.76 0.24 10.92
CA PRO A 63 -7.35 1.18 9.96
C PRO A 63 -8.65 1.78 10.46
N ASP A 64 -8.86 3.04 10.12
CA ASP A 64 -10.17 3.65 10.25
C ASP A 64 -10.96 3.32 9.00
N VAL A 65 -11.66 2.19 9.04
CA VAL A 65 -12.31 1.61 7.86
C VAL A 65 -13.34 2.56 7.27
N ALA A 66 -14.11 3.22 8.11
CA ALA A 66 -15.14 4.15 7.64
C ALA A 66 -14.51 5.31 6.87
N PHE A 67 -13.43 5.88 7.42
CA PHE A 67 -12.72 6.97 6.76
C PHE A 67 -12.15 6.50 5.40
N LEU A 68 -11.48 5.36 5.40
CA LEU A 68 -10.86 4.86 4.18
C LEU A 68 -11.89 4.53 3.11
N ASN A 69 -13.01 3.95 3.50
CA ASN A 69 -14.07 3.63 2.54
C ASN A 69 -14.65 4.89 1.91
N ARG A 70 -14.78 5.96 2.69
CA ARG A 70 -15.25 7.23 2.13
C ARG A 70 -14.27 7.78 1.10
N GLU A 71 -12.95 7.66 1.37
CA GLU A 71 -11.94 8.14 0.43
C GLU A 71 -11.92 7.29 -0.84
N ILE A 72 -12.06 5.99 -0.71
CA ILE A 72 -12.11 5.11 -1.87
C ILE A 72 -13.33 5.42 -2.74
N LYS A 73 -14.47 5.68 -2.12
CA LYS A 73 -15.67 6.03 -2.85
C LYS A 73 -15.48 7.37 -3.58
N ARG A 74 -14.87 8.32 -2.91
CA ARG A 74 -14.60 9.63 -3.51
C ARG A 74 -13.67 9.48 -4.71
N TRP A 75 -12.67 8.63 -4.59
CA TRP A 75 -11.77 8.34 -5.70
C TRP A 75 -12.51 7.75 -6.89
N ALA A 76 -13.39 6.80 -6.62
CA ALA A 76 -14.14 6.16 -7.71
C ALA A 76 -14.94 7.17 -8.51
N GLU A 77 -15.49 8.19 -7.83
CA GLU A 77 -16.24 9.24 -8.50
C GLU A 77 -15.36 10.10 -9.40
N LYS A 78 -14.06 10.12 -9.15
CA LYS A 78 -13.11 10.87 -9.95
C LYS A 78 -12.38 10.00 -10.97
N GLY A 79 -12.75 8.74 -11.08
CA GLY A 79 -12.09 7.81 -11.99
C GLY A 79 -10.79 7.27 -11.47
N LEU A 80 -10.55 7.37 -10.17
CA LEU A 80 -9.37 6.81 -9.54
C LEU A 80 -9.70 5.43 -8.98
N ARG A 81 -8.73 4.54 -9.05
CA ARG A 81 -8.89 3.16 -8.61
C ARG A 81 -8.09 2.95 -7.34
N PHE A 82 -8.67 2.25 -6.38
CA PHE A 82 -7.95 1.82 -5.19
C PHE A 82 -6.83 0.87 -5.59
N MET A 83 -5.62 1.10 -5.11
CA MET A 83 -4.45 0.33 -5.53
C MET A 83 -3.72 -0.36 -4.38
N GLY A 84 -4.07 -0.08 -3.15
CA GLY A 84 -3.45 -0.79 -2.05
C GLY A 84 -3.46 -0.03 -0.75
N VAL A 85 -2.82 -0.64 0.24
CA VAL A 85 -2.75 -0.12 1.60
C VAL A 85 -1.30 -0.17 2.04
N PHE A 86 -0.82 0.91 2.65
CA PHE A 86 0.52 0.90 3.24
C PHE A 86 0.41 1.02 4.75
N HIS A 87 1.44 0.59 5.43
CA HIS A 87 1.52 0.80 6.87
C HIS A 87 2.97 0.96 7.30
N VAL A 88 3.16 1.42 8.54
CA VAL A 88 4.46 1.77 9.08
C VAL A 88 4.93 0.64 10.00
N HIS A 89 6.22 0.30 9.89
CA HIS A 89 6.88 -0.59 10.83
C HIS A 89 7.95 0.20 11.57
N PHE A 90 8.07 -0.04 12.86
CA PHE A 90 9.12 0.58 13.66
C PHE A 90 10.23 -0.42 13.90
N GLY A 91 11.38 0.10 14.36
CA GLY A 91 12.49 -0.76 14.72
C GLY A 91 13.23 -1.40 13.56
N GLY A 92 13.05 -0.87 12.37
CA GLY A 92 13.77 -1.37 11.20
C GLY A 92 13.23 -2.65 10.60
N ALA A 93 12.07 -3.10 11.03
CA ALA A 93 11.52 -4.37 10.56
C ALA A 93 10.97 -4.23 9.13
N GLU A 94 11.51 -5.02 8.21
CA GLU A 94 11.08 -5.00 6.80
C GLU A 94 10.07 -6.09 6.48
N ALA A 95 10.11 -7.20 7.19
CA ALA A 95 9.31 -8.36 6.86
C ALA A 95 7.86 -8.18 7.29
N LEU A 96 6.96 -8.77 6.54
CA LEU A 96 5.56 -8.82 6.93
C LEU A 96 5.39 -9.81 8.08
N SER A 97 4.61 -9.42 9.08
CA SER A 97 4.25 -10.34 10.15
C SER A 97 3.14 -11.27 9.66
N GLU A 98 2.85 -12.29 10.44
CA GLU A 98 1.73 -13.17 10.13
C GLU A 98 0.42 -12.39 10.12
N GLY A 99 0.26 -11.46 11.05
CA GLY A 99 -0.92 -10.61 11.07
C GLY A 99 -1.03 -9.76 9.81
N ASP A 100 0.10 -9.23 9.34
CA ASP A 100 0.11 -8.46 8.09
C ASP A 100 -0.35 -9.33 6.92
N ARG A 101 0.16 -10.55 6.83
CA ARG A 101 -0.21 -11.46 5.74
C ARG A 101 -1.69 -11.82 5.79
N ASN A 102 -2.21 -12.04 6.98
CA ASN A 102 -3.63 -12.32 7.13
C ASN A 102 -4.48 -11.13 6.73
N TYR A 103 -4.03 -9.92 7.07
CA TYR A 103 -4.73 -8.71 6.71
C TYR A 103 -4.77 -8.52 5.19
N ILE A 104 -3.62 -8.74 4.54
CA ILE A 104 -3.53 -8.66 3.08
C ILE A 104 -4.48 -9.65 2.42
N ALA A 105 -4.50 -10.89 2.93
CA ALA A 105 -5.38 -11.91 2.37
C ALA A 105 -6.85 -11.52 2.49
N ARG A 106 -7.23 -10.94 3.62
CA ARG A 106 -8.63 -10.51 3.81
C ARG A 106 -9.01 -9.39 2.89
N ILE A 107 -8.08 -8.44 2.66
CA ILE A 107 -8.35 -7.36 1.73
C ILE A 107 -8.53 -7.91 0.32
N MET A 108 -7.63 -8.78 -0.11
CA MET A 108 -7.71 -9.37 -1.44
C MET A 108 -9.01 -10.16 -1.63
N ASP A 109 -9.42 -10.92 -0.61
CA ASP A 109 -10.65 -11.69 -0.69
C ASP A 109 -11.89 -10.79 -0.80
N ALA A 110 -11.83 -9.60 -0.25
CA ALA A 110 -12.95 -8.68 -0.28
C ALA A 110 -13.04 -7.87 -1.57
N MET A 111 -12.02 -7.94 -2.41
CA MET A 111 -11.99 -7.15 -3.64
C MET A 111 -12.92 -7.76 -4.69
N PRO A 112 -13.62 -6.91 -5.48
CA PRO A 112 -14.44 -7.42 -6.57
C PRO A 112 -13.59 -7.97 -7.70
N GLU A 113 -14.24 -8.65 -8.63
CA GLU A 113 -13.56 -9.14 -9.81
C GLU A 113 -12.85 -8.01 -10.52
N GLY A 114 -11.69 -8.32 -11.08
CA GLY A 114 -10.88 -7.31 -11.74
C GLY A 114 -9.77 -6.76 -10.88
N TYR A 115 -9.83 -7.04 -9.57
CA TYR A 115 -8.76 -6.63 -8.68
C TYR A 115 -7.86 -7.84 -8.43
N ASP A 116 -6.96 -8.08 -9.37
CA ASP A 116 -6.08 -9.23 -9.27
C ASP A 116 -4.74 -8.88 -8.61
N ARG A 117 -4.49 -7.61 -8.39
CA ARG A 117 -3.22 -7.16 -7.80
C ARG A 117 -3.45 -5.90 -6.98
N LEU A 118 -2.89 -5.89 -5.78
CA LEU A 118 -2.82 -4.69 -4.95
C LEU A 118 -1.42 -4.57 -4.39
N TYR A 119 -1.05 -3.35 -4.02
CA TYR A 119 0.26 -3.07 -3.43
C TYR A 119 0.13 -2.81 -1.94
N PHE A 120 1.11 -3.28 -1.19
CA PHE A 120 1.13 -3.15 0.26
C PHE A 120 2.52 -2.69 0.70
N PRO A 121 2.82 -1.42 0.51
CA PRO A 121 4.11 -0.90 0.93
C PRO A 121 4.22 -0.86 2.45
N VAL A 122 5.42 -1.08 2.93
CA VAL A 122 5.76 -0.93 4.35
C VAL A 122 6.76 0.20 4.46
N VAL A 123 6.46 1.17 5.31
CA VAL A 123 7.39 2.27 5.56
C VAL A 123 8.18 1.92 6.81
N VAL A 124 9.46 1.74 6.64
CA VAL A 124 10.33 1.25 7.71
C VAL A 124 10.99 2.44 8.40
N MET A 125 10.67 2.60 9.69
CA MET A 125 11.24 3.68 10.50
C MET A 125 12.52 3.21 11.18
N PRO A 126 13.42 4.10 11.51
CA PRO A 126 13.30 5.56 11.46
C PRO A 126 13.65 6.19 10.11
N GLU A 127 14.23 5.45 9.18
CA GLU A 127 14.73 6.05 7.93
C GLU A 127 13.62 6.44 6.96
N ARG A 128 12.41 5.97 7.18
CA ARG A 128 11.29 6.13 6.27
C ARG A 128 11.56 5.50 4.90
N ARG A 129 12.21 4.36 4.96
CA ARG A 129 12.53 3.57 3.79
C ARG A 129 11.30 2.76 3.38
N VAL A 130 10.98 2.71 2.10
CA VAL A 130 9.79 2.02 1.63
C VAL A 130 10.15 0.67 1.04
N VAL A 131 9.54 -0.37 1.58
CA VAL A 131 9.68 -1.73 1.07
C VAL A 131 8.32 -2.11 0.50
N VAL A 132 8.27 -2.48 -0.76
CA VAL A 132 7.00 -2.76 -1.42
C VAL A 132 6.73 -4.24 -1.47
N TYR A 133 5.53 -4.62 -1.06
CA TYR A 133 5.00 -5.95 -1.30
C TYR A 133 3.81 -5.83 -2.23
N GLN A 134 3.64 -6.81 -3.10
CA GLN A 134 2.43 -6.86 -3.90
C GLN A 134 1.73 -8.18 -3.65
N ALA A 135 0.43 -8.17 -3.67
CA ALA A 135 -0.38 -9.37 -3.58
C ALA A 135 -1.03 -9.59 -4.93
N VAL A 136 -0.92 -10.80 -5.45
CA VAL A 136 -1.42 -11.15 -6.76
C VAL A 136 -2.30 -12.38 -6.63
N ARG A 137 -3.47 -12.33 -7.25
CA ARG A 137 -4.38 -13.47 -7.26
C ARG A 137 -4.13 -14.28 -8.53
N THR A 138 -3.78 -15.54 -8.36
CA THR A 138 -3.61 -16.46 -9.48
C THR A 138 -4.28 -17.77 -9.11
N ASN A 139 -5.21 -18.23 -9.96
CA ASN A 139 -5.87 -19.52 -9.76
C ASN A 139 -6.42 -19.68 -8.36
N GLU A 140 -7.12 -18.64 -7.89
CA GLU A 140 -7.76 -18.62 -6.57
C GLU A 140 -6.78 -18.63 -5.41
N LYS A 141 -5.51 -18.47 -5.69
CA LYS A 141 -4.50 -18.32 -4.65
C LYS A 141 -3.99 -16.90 -4.64
N ILE A 142 -3.57 -16.47 -3.46
CA ILE A 142 -2.98 -15.15 -3.29
C ILE A 142 -1.50 -15.33 -2.99
N GLU A 143 -0.67 -14.76 -3.85
CA GLU A 143 0.77 -14.76 -3.65
C GLU A 143 1.22 -13.39 -3.24
N ILE A 144 2.06 -13.31 -2.23
CA ILE A 144 2.64 -12.06 -1.76
C ILE A 144 4.10 -12.07 -2.15
N LYS A 145 4.51 -11.06 -2.91
CA LYS A 145 5.87 -10.97 -3.43
C LYS A 145 6.49 -9.63 -3.13
N ARG A 146 7.81 -9.60 -3.02
CA ARG A 146 8.55 -8.35 -2.91
C ARG A 146 8.54 -7.65 -4.26
N ASP A 147 8.48 -6.33 -4.24
CA ASP A 147 8.47 -5.54 -5.47
C ASP A 147 9.34 -4.30 -5.26
N GLU A 148 9.38 -3.43 -6.23
CA GLU A 148 10.15 -2.19 -6.19
C GLU A 148 9.29 -1.03 -6.64
N ILE A 149 9.72 0.18 -6.23
CA ILE A 149 9.05 1.39 -6.67
C ILE A 149 9.71 1.89 -7.94
N GLU A 150 8.88 2.32 -8.87
CA GLU A 150 9.36 3.01 -10.06
C GLU A 150 8.72 4.39 -10.08
N TYR A 151 9.53 5.41 -9.97
CA TYR A 151 9.02 6.78 -9.98
C TYR A 151 8.80 7.21 -11.42
N GLN A 152 7.65 7.83 -11.67
CA GLN A 152 7.23 8.23 -12.99
C GLN A 152 7.05 9.74 -13.07
N GLY A 153 7.56 10.34 -14.11
CA GLY A 153 7.35 11.76 -14.35
C GLY A 153 8.13 12.67 -13.42
N GLY A 154 8.98 12.12 -12.61
CA GLY A 154 9.82 12.91 -11.73
C GLY A 154 11.19 13.09 -12.35
N ASN A 155 11.85 14.14 -11.95
CA ASN A 155 13.22 14.41 -12.40
C ASN A 155 14.15 14.43 -11.21
#